data_baafd1ae548d705aba94834e62c59b16
#
_entry.id   baafd1ae548d705aba94834e62c59b16
#
_cell.length_a   1.000
_cell.length_b   1.000
_cell.length_c   1.000
_cell.angle_alpha   90.00
_cell.angle_beta   90.00
_cell.angle_gamma   90.00
#
_symmetry.space_group_name_H-M   'P 1'
#
loop_
_entity.id
_entity.type
_entity.pdbx_description
1 polymer ?
#
loop_
_entity_poly.entity_id
_entity_poly.type
_entity_poly.pdbx_seq_one_letter_code
_entity_poly.pdbx_strand_id
1 'polypeptide(L)'
;SLPLPPAHLGFFAGDFDAGTNALRRHIYKHVCPAYGGKPTLPKVSYDHWFGLENPNSVEMMMRQADRAAELGCEVFSHDAAWFAGDFPHGVGNWDTVDPEKFPDGLEPLADYVRSLGMEFGLWFEIEGAEPGTTAVVQHPEFFFETRQFGHGPWERKQYHLDLSRRDAQDWVIETIDGWVRRLDLRWSRWDYNIEPIPFWDVADPSGKIQYGYMNGLYRCLDVLMKEHPNWMVEQCASGGRRIDLGTIRRAHTIWFFDHTELPSCCRHMQARANR
;
A
#
# COMPACT_ATOMS: atom_id res chain seq x y z
N SER A 1 15.99 4.76 26.54
CA SER A 1 14.87 5.69 26.28
C SER A 1 14.03 5.13 25.15
N LEU A 2 12.71 5.19 25.30
CA LEU A 2 11.76 4.78 24.27
C LEU A 2 11.35 6.03 23.51
N PRO A 3 11.62 6.19 22.21
CA PRO A 3 11.14 7.33 21.46
C PRO A 3 9.62 7.27 21.32
N LEU A 4 8.92 8.32 21.74
CA LEU A 4 7.48 8.45 21.56
C LEU A 4 7.16 9.09 20.22
N PRO A 5 5.96 8.84 19.65
CA PRO A 5 5.49 9.57 18.49
C PRO A 5 5.51 11.08 18.76
N PRO A 6 5.83 11.91 17.75
CA PRO A 6 5.81 13.36 17.93
C PRO A 6 4.40 13.87 18.24
N ALA A 7 4.29 14.74 19.23
CA ALA A 7 3.06 15.46 19.53
C ALA A 7 3.07 16.82 18.83
N HIS A 8 1.95 17.18 18.21
CA HIS A 8 1.77 18.46 17.55
C HIS A 8 0.85 19.34 18.37
N LEU A 9 1.35 20.51 18.79
CA LEU A 9 0.58 21.52 19.50
C LEU A 9 0.41 22.75 18.61
N GLY A 10 -0.83 23.16 18.41
CA GLY A 10 -1.16 24.31 17.57
C GLY A 10 -2.05 25.31 18.32
N PHE A 11 -1.88 26.59 17.99
CA PHE A 11 -2.78 27.66 18.39
C PHE A 11 -3.40 28.28 17.13
N PHE A 12 -4.68 28.59 17.21
CA PHE A 12 -5.40 29.27 16.13
C PHE A 12 -6.33 30.33 16.69
N ALA A 13 -6.61 31.37 15.88
CA ALA A 13 -7.64 32.35 16.15
C ALA A 13 -8.85 32.07 15.27
N GLY A 14 -10.04 32.28 15.81
CA GLY A 14 -11.30 32.04 15.10
C GLY A 14 -12.08 30.85 15.66
N ASP A 15 -12.99 30.34 14.86
CA ASP A 15 -13.86 29.22 15.20
C ASP A 15 -13.19 27.86 14.96
N PHE A 16 -13.95 26.79 15.20
CA PHE A 16 -13.51 25.41 14.99
C PHE A 16 -13.08 25.13 13.55
N ASP A 17 -13.78 25.69 12.55
CA ASP A 17 -13.44 25.50 11.14
C ASP A 17 -12.10 26.17 10.79
N ALA A 18 -11.84 27.35 11.34
CA ALA A 18 -10.55 28.03 11.19
C ALA A 18 -9.41 27.18 11.76
N GLY A 19 -9.61 26.58 12.95
CA GLY A 19 -8.64 25.68 13.58
C GLY A 19 -8.42 24.40 12.77
N THR A 20 -9.47 23.76 12.32
CA THR A 20 -9.42 22.55 11.50
C THR A 20 -8.68 22.80 10.18
N ASN A 21 -8.98 23.91 9.51
CA ASN A 21 -8.29 24.27 8.27
C ASN A 21 -6.82 24.65 8.49
N ALA A 22 -6.49 25.27 9.64
CA ALA A 22 -5.10 25.51 9.99
C ALA A 22 -4.32 24.21 10.21
N LEU A 23 -4.90 23.21 10.88
CA LEU A 23 -4.32 21.89 11.06
C LEU A 23 -4.12 21.15 9.73
N ARG A 24 -5.14 21.15 8.85
CA ARG A 24 -5.03 20.53 7.52
C ARG A 24 -3.89 21.13 6.71
N ARG A 25 -3.79 22.47 6.68
CA ARG A 25 -2.67 23.17 6.01
C ARG A 25 -1.32 22.82 6.62
N HIS A 26 -1.24 22.69 7.95
CA HIS A 26 -0.03 22.28 8.63
C HIS A 26 0.38 20.87 8.25
N ILE A 27 -0.55 19.90 8.28
CA ILE A 27 -0.30 18.51 7.87
C ILE A 27 0.18 18.46 6.43
N TYR A 28 -0.55 19.10 5.51
CA TYR A 28 -0.19 19.10 4.10
C TYR A 28 1.20 19.71 3.84
N LYS A 29 1.52 20.82 4.50
CA LYS A 29 2.75 21.55 4.26
C LYS A 29 3.99 20.97 4.96
N HIS A 30 3.80 20.34 6.14
CA HIS A 30 4.91 20.00 7.03
C HIS A 30 4.96 18.53 7.45
N VAL A 31 3.92 17.76 7.21
CA VAL A 31 3.86 16.34 7.56
C VAL A 31 3.86 15.46 6.30
N CYS A 32 3.00 15.76 5.34
CA CYS A 32 2.95 15.01 4.08
C CYS A 32 4.29 15.06 3.34
N PRO A 33 4.70 13.96 2.69
CA PRO A 33 5.95 13.94 1.92
C PRO A 33 5.86 14.83 0.70
N ALA A 34 7.03 15.26 0.23
CA ALA A 34 7.16 15.93 -1.05
C ALA A 34 7.40 14.89 -2.17
N TYR A 35 6.91 15.17 -3.35
CA TYR A 35 7.17 14.40 -4.56
C TYR A 35 8.02 15.21 -5.52
N GLY A 36 9.18 14.70 -5.92
CA GLY A 36 10.12 15.46 -6.75
C GLY A 36 10.53 16.80 -6.13
N GLY A 37 10.59 16.89 -4.80
CA GLY A 37 10.95 18.12 -4.07
C GLY A 37 9.84 19.19 -3.99
N LYS A 38 8.63 18.87 -4.42
CA LYS A 38 7.44 19.77 -4.38
C LYS A 38 6.34 19.15 -3.49
N PRO A 39 5.42 19.96 -2.97
CA PRO A 39 4.22 19.43 -2.31
C PRO A 39 3.50 18.46 -3.25
N THR A 40 3.12 17.31 -2.73
CA THR A 40 2.44 16.28 -3.51
C THR A 40 1.08 16.76 -3.99
N LEU A 41 0.85 16.68 -5.29
CA LEU A 41 -0.49 16.78 -5.88
C LEU A 41 -0.95 15.36 -6.22
N PRO A 42 -2.15 14.97 -5.81
CA PRO A 42 -2.72 13.67 -6.18
C PRO A 42 -2.81 13.55 -7.69
N LYS A 43 -2.43 12.39 -8.23
CA LYS A 43 -2.60 12.04 -9.64
C LYS A 43 -3.92 11.32 -9.85
N VAL A 44 -4.50 11.46 -11.02
CA VAL A 44 -5.64 10.65 -11.43
C VAL A 44 -5.14 9.26 -11.79
N SER A 45 -5.46 8.28 -10.96
CA SER A 45 -5.05 6.89 -11.15
C SER A 45 -6.22 6.02 -11.60
N TYR A 46 -5.94 5.09 -12.50
CA TYR A 46 -6.79 3.95 -12.82
C TYR A 46 -6.37 2.76 -11.97
N ASP A 47 -7.35 2.03 -11.46
CA ASP A 47 -7.17 0.79 -10.71
C ASP A 47 -8.12 -0.27 -11.28
N HIS A 48 -7.59 -1.48 -11.57
CA HIS A 48 -8.39 -2.51 -12.22
C HIS A 48 -9.22 -3.34 -11.25
N TRP A 49 -8.86 -3.39 -9.96
CA TRP A 49 -9.42 -4.33 -9.00
C TRP A 49 -10.95 -4.28 -8.92
N PHE A 50 -11.49 -3.08 -8.78
CA PHE A 50 -12.93 -2.88 -8.57
C PHE A 50 -13.82 -3.17 -9.81
N GLY A 51 -13.22 -3.55 -10.92
CA GLY A 51 -13.94 -3.91 -12.14
C GLY A 51 -13.65 -5.32 -12.65
N LEU A 52 -12.46 -5.84 -12.38
CA LEU A 52 -11.99 -7.08 -12.97
C LEU A 52 -11.55 -8.13 -11.93
N GLU A 53 -11.04 -7.69 -10.78
CA GLU A 53 -10.49 -8.57 -9.73
C GLU A 53 -9.40 -9.53 -10.26
N ASN A 54 -9.44 -10.82 -9.86
CA ASN A 54 -8.47 -11.84 -10.24
C ASN A 54 -8.39 -12.14 -11.75
N PRO A 55 -9.51 -12.21 -12.50
CA PRO A 55 -9.42 -12.40 -13.94
C PRO A 55 -8.76 -11.22 -14.64
N ASN A 56 -7.46 -11.32 -14.86
CA ASN A 56 -6.68 -10.35 -15.61
C ASN A 56 -5.62 -11.07 -16.47
N SER A 57 -5.21 -10.44 -17.55
CA SER A 57 -4.12 -10.90 -18.43
C SER A 57 -3.45 -9.69 -19.05
N VAL A 58 -2.28 -9.88 -19.65
CA VAL A 58 -1.57 -8.78 -20.30
C VAL A 58 -2.44 -8.08 -21.35
N GLU A 59 -3.17 -8.82 -22.19
CA GLU A 59 -4.03 -8.24 -23.22
C GLU A 59 -5.23 -7.49 -22.62
N MET A 60 -5.79 -8.02 -21.54
CA MET A 60 -6.89 -7.37 -20.84
C MET A 60 -6.41 -6.07 -20.19
N MET A 61 -5.27 -6.10 -19.52
CA MET A 61 -4.69 -4.91 -18.89
C MET A 61 -4.29 -3.85 -19.92
N MET A 62 -3.76 -4.22 -21.08
CA MET A 62 -3.48 -3.26 -22.15
C MET A 62 -4.74 -2.59 -22.67
N ARG A 63 -5.85 -3.32 -22.86
CA ARG A 63 -7.15 -2.72 -23.22
C ARG A 63 -7.68 -1.77 -22.13
N GLN A 64 -7.46 -2.08 -20.85
CA GLN A 64 -7.82 -1.18 -19.77
C GLN A 64 -6.92 0.07 -19.75
N ALA A 65 -5.65 -0.08 -20.06
CA ALA A 65 -4.73 1.05 -20.18
C ALA A 65 -5.14 2.02 -21.29
N ASP A 66 -5.61 1.52 -22.44
CA ASP A 66 -6.18 2.37 -23.50
C ASP A 66 -7.34 3.22 -22.97
N ARG A 67 -8.26 2.60 -22.24
CA ARG A 67 -9.42 3.31 -21.66
C ARG A 67 -9.01 4.30 -20.57
N ALA A 68 -8.06 3.94 -19.74
CA ALA A 68 -7.52 4.84 -18.73
C ALA A 68 -6.88 6.08 -19.36
N ALA A 69 -6.10 5.90 -20.44
CA ALA A 69 -5.51 6.99 -21.19
C ALA A 69 -6.56 7.90 -21.85
N GLU A 70 -7.58 7.32 -22.49
CA GLU A 70 -8.72 8.07 -23.07
C GLU A 70 -9.46 8.91 -22.00
N LEU A 71 -9.55 8.43 -20.76
CA LEU A 71 -10.16 9.15 -19.64
C LEU A 71 -9.25 10.21 -19.02
N GLY A 72 -8.00 10.29 -19.44
CA GLY A 72 -7.03 11.26 -18.94
C GLY A 72 -6.39 10.85 -17.60
N CYS A 73 -6.33 9.54 -17.31
CA CYS A 73 -5.57 9.05 -16.16
C CYS A 73 -4.08 9.31 -16.35
N GLU A 74 -3.40 9.61 -15.24
CA GLU A 74 -1.97 9.90 -15.21
C GLU A 74 -1.16 8.66 -14.76
N VAL A 75 -1.83 7.75 -14.04
CA VAL A 75 -1.26 6.51 -13.50
C VAL A 75 -2.16 5.34 -13.85
N PHE A 76 -1.58 4.26 -14.34
CA PHE A 76 -2.21 2.94 -14.41
C PHE A 76 -1.64 2.07 -13.29
N SER A 77 -2.43 1.85 -12.25
CA SER A 77 -2.08 0.99 -11.12
C SER A 77 -2.59 -0.43 -11.36
N HIS A 78 -1.68 -1.37 -11.55
CA HIS A 78 -2.01 -2.78 -11.57
C HIS A 78 -2.12 -3.26 -10.12
N ASP A 79 -3.34 -3.52 -9.68
CA ASP A 79 -3.66 -3.97 -8.33
C ASP A 79 -3.30 -5.46 -8.14
N ALA A 80 -3.86 -6.15 -7.18
CA ALA A 80 -3.56 -7.53 -6.84
C ALA A 80 -3.67 -8.52 -8.00
N ALA A 81 -3.25 -9.78 -7.76
CA ALA A 81 -3.32 -10.90 -8.71
C ALA A 81 -2.42 -10.80 -9.96
N TRP A 82 -1.33 -10.01 -9.88
CA TRP A 82 -0.24 -10.07 -10.85
C TRP A 82 0.74 -11.21 -10.55
N PHE A 83 0.76 -11.71 -9.33
CA PHE A 83 1.60 -12.78 -8.81
C PHE A 83 0.94 -14.16 -8.97
N ALA A 84 1.74 -15.22 -8.95
CA ALA A 84 1.24 -16.59 -9.04
C ALA A 84 0.30 -16.92 -7.89
N GLY A 85 -0.86 -17.54 -8.20
CA GLY A 85 -1.81 -18.07 -7.23
C GLY A 85 -2.99 -17.17 -6.89
N ASP A 86 -3.22 -16.09 -7.64
CA ASP A 86 -4.34 -15.17 -7.46
C ASP A 86 -4.42 -14.52 -6.06
N PHE A 87 -5.30 -13.54 -5.90
CA PHE A 87 -5.62 -12.97 -4.60
C PHE A 87 -6.82 -13.73 -3.99
N PRO A 88 -6.78 -14.11 -2.69
CA PRO A 88 -5.70 -13.82 -1.74
C PRO A 88 -4.60 -14.89 -1.68
N HIS A 89 -4.75 -16.04 -2.32
CA HIS A 89 -3.93 -17.23 -2.09
C HIS A 89 -2.47 -17.09 -2.53
N GLY A 90 -2.20 -16.20 -3.47
CA GLY A 90 -0.85 -15.90 -3.93
C GLY A 90 -0.13 -14.79 -3.15
N VAL A 91 -0.78 -14.16 -2.17
CA VAL A 91 -0.15 -13.13 -1.32
C VAL A 91 1.06 -13.73 -0.60
N GLY A 92 2.25 -13.20 -0.89
CA GLY A 92 3.52 -13.76 -0.45
C GLY A 92 4.39 -14.29 -1.60
N ASN A 93 3.87 -14.39 -2.83
CA ASN A 93 4.65 -14.75 -4.03
C ASN A 93 5.20 -13.48 -4.71
N TRP A 94 5.99 -12.71 -3.97
CA TRP A 94 6.47 -11.41 -4.42
C TRP A 94 7.59 -11.46 -5.44
N ASP A 95 8.15 -12.62 -5.68
CA ASP A 95 9.22 -12.90 -6.66
C ASP A 95 8.72 -13.57 -7.94
N THR A 96 7.44 -13.97 -7.98
CA THR A 96 6.88 -14.79 -9.05
C THR A 96 5.65 -14.14 -9.69
N VAL A 97 5.81 -13.60 -10.87
CA VAL A 97 4.69 -13.16 -11.73
C VAL A 97 3.91 -14.37 -12.20
N ASP A 98 2.59 -14.25 -12.30
CA ASP A 98 1.74 -15.31 -12.81
C ASP A 98 2.07 -15.57 -14.30
N PRO A 99 2.66 -16.75 -14.66
CA PRO A 99 3.11 -17.02 -16.01
C PRO A 99 1.97 -17.30 -17.01
N GLU A 100 0.78 -17.64 -16.52
CA GLU A 100 -0.38 -17.86 -17.39
C GLU A 100 -0.99 -16.52 -17.83
N LYS A 101 -0.97 -15.53 -16.93
CA LYS A 101 -1.50 -14.18 -17.17
C LYS A 101 -0.49 -13.26 -17.87
N PHE A 102 0.78 -13.39 -17.49
CA PHE A 102 1.88 -12.55 -17.93
C PHE A 102 3.10 -13.41 -18.33
N PRO A 103 3.03 -14.13 -19.46
CA PRO A 103 4.08 -15.08 -19.84
C PRO A 103 5.44 -14.45 -20.06
N ASP A 104 5.49 -13.18 -20.43
CA ASP A 104 6.72 -12.41 -20.63
C ASP A 104 7.01 -11.44 -19.46
N GLY A 105 6.42 -11.68 -18.29
CA GLY A 105 6.52 -10.79 -17.14
C GLY A 105 5.63 -9.55 -17.24
N LEU A 106 5.86 -8.58 -16.34
CA LEU A 106 5.09 -7.33 -16.29
C LEU A 106 5.70 -6.22 -17.16
N GLU A 107 6.92 -6.39 -17.65
CA GLU A 107 7.64 -5.40 -18.44
C GLU A 107 6.86 -4.98 -19.70
N PRO A 108 6.28 -5.90 -20.50
CA PRO A 108 5.51 -5.52 -21.69
C PRO A 108 4.31 -4.62 -21.33
N LEU A 109 3.62 -4.90 -20.24
CA LEU A 109 2.51 -4.06 -19.77
C LEU A 109 3.00 -2.70 -19.30
N ALA A 110 4.06 -2.67 -18.51
CA ALA A 110 4.64 -1.41 -18.01
C ALA A 110 5.13 -0.51 -19.15
N ASP A 111 5.78 -1.08 -20.17
CA ASP A 111 6.22 -0.36 -21.36
C ASP A 111 5.04 0.18 -22.17
N TYR A 112 3.99 -0.64 -22.31
CA TYR A 112 2.78 -0.23 -23.00
C TYR A 112 2.10 0.95 -22.32
N VAL A 113 1.90 0.88 -21.00
CA VAL A 113 1.33 1.98 -20.21
C VAL A 113 2.12 3.28 -20.39
N ARG A 114 3.46 3.18 -20.33
CA ARG A 114 4.34 4.35 -20.56
C ARG A 114 4.21 4.90 -21.98
N SER A 115 4.03 4.03 -22.98
CA SER A 115 3.82 4.46 -24.37
C SER A 115 2.55 5.28 -24.57
N LEU A 116 1.56 5.09 -23.70
CA LEU A 116 0.32 5.87 -23.65
C LEU A 116 0.45 7.18 -22.86
N GLY A 117 1.64 7.49 -22.32
CA GLY A 117 1.90 8.71 -21.54
C GLY A 117 1.53 8.63 -20.07
N MET A 118 1.17 7.45 -19.56
CA MET A 118 0.88 7.23 -18.15
C MET A 118 2.08 6.66 -17.40
N GLU A 119 2.09 6.84 -16.09
CA GLU A 119 3.01 6.16 -15.18
C GLU A 119 2.47 4.78 -14.81
N PHE A 120 3.38 3.81 -14.62
CA PHE A 120 3.01 2.46 -14.19
C PHE A 120 3.12 2.32 -12.68
N GLY A 121 2.10 1.74 -12.06
CA GLY A 121 2.01 1.43 -10.64
C GLY A 121 1.74 -0.05 -10.38
N LEU A 122 2.15 -0.52 -9.19
CA LEU A 122 1.98 -1.91 -8.77
C LEU A 122 1.53 -1.99 -7.30
N TRP A 123 0.65 -2.93 -7.02
CA TRP A 123 0.13 -3.22 -5.70
C TRP A 123 1.01 -4.21 -4.93
N PHE A 124 1.14 -3.99 -3.62
CA PHE A 124 1.81 -4.88 -2.68
C PHE A 124 1.07 -4.97 -1.36
N GLU A 125 0.96 -6.18 -0.80
CA GLU A 125 0.59 -6.45 0.59
C GLU A 125 1.73 -7.22 1.27
N ILE A 126 2.91 -6.61 1.29
CA ILE A 126 4.17 -7.29 1.68
C ILE A 126 4.24 -7.67 3.16
N GLU A 127 3.36 -7.12 3.98
CA GLU A 127 3.28 -7.38 5.42
C GLU A 127 2.52 -8.68 5.75
N GLY A 128 1.89 -9.29 4.76
CA GLY A 128 1.15 -10.54 4.90
C GLY A 128 1.61 -11.61 3.91
N ALA A 129 1.30 -12.86 4.24
CA ALA A 129 1.51 -13.99 3.35
C ALA A 129 0.53 -15.12 3.60
N GLU A 130 0.26 -15.90 2.56
CA GLU A 130 -0.55 -17.10 2.62
C GLU A 130 0.35 -18.35 2.75
N PRO A 131 -0.19 -19.47 3.28
CA PRO A 131 0.56 -20.71 3.42
C PRO A 131 1.10 -21.22 2.09
N GLY A 132 2.37 -21.63 2.08
CA GLY A 132 3.03 -22.25 0.92
C GLY A 132 3.53 -21.27 -0.13
N THR A 133 3.37 -19.97 0.09
CA THR A 133 3.95 -18.93 -0.78
C THR A 133 5.45 -18.81 -0.60
N THR A 134 6.14 -18.26 -1.61
CA THR A 134 7.60 -18.20 -1.64
C THR A 134 8.19 -17.45 -0.45
N ALA A 135 7.57 -16.35 -0.01
CA ALA A 135 8.00 -15.61 1.17
C ALA A 135 8.04 -16.47 2.43
N VAL A 136 6.97 -17.23 2.69
CA VAL A 136 6.89 -18.10 3.88
C VAL A 136 7.82 -19.30 3.78
N VAL A 137 7.97 -19.88 2.58
CA VAL A 137 8.83 -21.05 2.36
C VAL A 137 10.32 -20.69 2.48
N GLN A 138 10.70 -19.54 1.95
CA GLN A 138 12.10 -19.08 1.94
C GLN A 138 12.53 -18.45 3.27
N HIS A 139 11.59 -17.77 3.95
CA HIS A 139 11.86 -17.01 5.18
C HIS A 139 10.83 -17.29 6.28
N PRO A 140 10.62 -18.56 6.68
CA PRO A 140 9.61 -18.88 7.70
C PRO A 140 9.86 -18.16 9.04
N GLU A 141 11.12 -17.84 9.34
CA GLU A 141 11.53 -17.11 10.55
C GLU A 141 11.10 -15.63 10.58
N PHE A 142 10.68 -15.07 9.45
CA PHE A 142 10.21 -13.68 9.37
C PHE A 142 8.76 -13.52 9.72
N PHE A 143 8.01 -14.63 9.84
CA PHE A 143 6.57 -14.58 9.95
C PHE A 143 6.06 -15.15 11.27
N PHE A 144 5.09 -14.46 11.84
CA PHE A 144 4.23 -15.04 12.85
C PHE A 144 3.22 -15.96 12.17
N GLU A 145 3.22 -17.21 12.59
CA GLU A 145 2.16 -18.15 12.19
C GLU A 145 0.88 -17.81 12.95
N THR A 146 -0.21 -17.66 12.22
CA THR A 146 -1.47 -17.41 12.87
C THR A 146 -2.35 -18.61 12.98
N ARG A 147 -3.22 -18.51 13.97
CA ARG A 147 -4.48 -19.22 13.97
C ARG A 147 -5.36 -18.63 12.88
N GLN A 148 -6.28 -19.42 12.41
CA GLN A 148 -7.29 -19.08 11.42
C GLN A 148 -8.00 -17.76 11.78
N PHE A 149 -8.00 -16.80 10.86
CA PHE A 149 -8.72 -15.54 10.98
C PHE A 149 -9.73 -15.40 9.85
N GLY A 150 -10.73 -14.55 10.07
CA GLY A 150 -11.82 -14.31 9.17
C GLY A 150 -13.12 -14.96 9.66
N HIS A 151 -14.19 -14.71 8.91
CA HIS A 151 -15.51 -15.31 9.14
C HIS A 151 -16.07 -15.80 7.80
N GLY A 152 -16.63 -17.00 7.81
CA GLY A 152 -17.24 -17.58 6.62
C GLY A 152 -16.21 -17.85 5.51
N PRO A 153 -16.47 -17.41 4.26
CA PRO A 153 -15.60 -17.73 3.13
C PRO A 153 -14.19 -17.07 3.19
N TRP A 154 -14.01 -16.14 4.11
CA TRP A 154 -12.72 -15.45 4.32
C TRP A 154 -11.91 -16.03 5.47
N GLU A 155 -12.40 -17.11 6.08
CA GLU A 155 -11.67 -17.81 7.12
C GLU A 155 -10.49 -18.57 6.51
N ARG A 156 -9.29 -18.10 6.78
CA ARG A 156 -8.05 -18.68 6.26
C ARG A 156 -6.90 -18.55 7.23
N LYS A 157 -5.91 -19.43 7.10
CA LYS A 157 -4.63 -19.30 7.78
C LYS A 157 -3.83 -18.20 7.08
N GLN A 158 -3.29 -17.27 7.86
CA GLN A 158 -2.43 -16.20 7.35
C GLN A 158 -1.15 -16.16 8.15
N TYR A 159 -0.12 -15.64 7.52
CA TYR A 159 1.16 -15.32 8.13
C TYR A 159 1.33 -13.81 8.15
N HIS A 160 1.79 -13.29 9.29
CA HIS A 160 2.04 -11.88 9.48
C HIS A 160 3.53 -11.64 9.61
N LEU A 161 4.10 -10.75 8.79
CA LEU A 161 5.52 -10.43 8.80
C LEU A 161 5.92 -9.73 10.11
N ASP A 162 7.04 -10.14 10.71
CA ASP A 162 7.61 -9.51 11.91
C ASP A 162 8.56 -8.37 11.55
N LEU A 163 8.01 -7.19 11.30
CA LEU A 163 8.83 -6.00 11.05
C LEU A 163 9.53 -5.44 12.30
N SER A 164 9.42 -6.06 13.48
CA SER A 164 10.30 -5.75 14.60
C SER A 164 11.72 -6.26 14.36
N ARG A 165 11.90 -7.21 13.43
CA ARG A 165 13.17 -7.80 13.01
C ARG A 165 13.83 -6.97 11.92
N ARG A 166 15.14 -6.76 12.07
CA ARG A 166 15.92 -5.98 11.09
C ARG A 166 16.08 -6.69 9.75
N ASP A 167 16.32 -7.99 9.76
CA ASP A 167 16.49 -8.83 8.58
C ASP A 167 15.18 -8.89 7.73
N ALA A 168 14.02 -9.01 8.38
CA ALA A 168 12.73 -8.91 7.69
C ALA A 168 12.50 -7.52 7.05
N GLN A 169 12.89 -6.44 7.75
CA GLN A 169 12.84 -5.09 7.17
C GLN A 169 13.73 -4.96 5.93
N ASP A 170 14.94 -5.49 5.98
CA ASP A 170 15.91 -5.43 4.89
C ASP A 170 15.37 -6.24 3.69
N TRP A 171 14.79 -7.41 3.91
CA TRP A 171 14.11 -8.21 2.89
C TRP A 171 12.95 -7.44 2.21
N VAL A 172 12.10 -6.74 2.98
CA VAL A 172 11.04 -5.88 2.43
C VAL A 172 11.62 -4.79 1.53
N ILE A 173 12.66 -4.12 2.01
CA ILE A 173 13.31 -3.05 1.25
C ILE A 173 13.88 -3.59 -0.05
N GLU A 174 14.61 -4.70 -0.03
CA GLU A 174 15.20 -5.32 -1.21
C GLU A 174 14.14 -5.78 -2.22
N THR A 175 13.06 -6.38 -1.73
CA THR A 175 11.95 -6.85 -2.58
C THR A 175 11.28 -5.68 -3.32
N ILE A 176 10.90 -4.63 -2.60
CA ILE A 176 10.22 -3.47 -3.20
C ILE A 176 11.17 -2.66 -4.08
N ASP A 177 12.42 -2.42 -3.63
CA ASP A 177 13.45 -1.75 -4.44
C ASP A 177 13.67 -2.47 -5.78
N GLY A 178 13.73 -3.80 -5.73
CA GLY A 178 13.87 -4.63 -6.93
C GLY A 178 12.75 -4.38 -7.96
N TRP A 179 11.50 -4.37 -7.50
CA TRP A 179 10.36 -4.08 -8.37
C TRP A 179 10.32 -2.63 -8.86
N VAL A 180 10.60 -1.67 -7.98
CA VAL A 180 10.63 -0.25 -8.36
C VAL A 180 11.65 -0.02 -9.47
N ARG A 181 12.85 -0.60 -9.36
CA ARG A 181 13.91 -0.48 -10.39
C ARG A 181 13.57 -1.26 -11.65
N ARG A 182 13.11 -2.50 -11.51
CA ARG A 182 12.83 -3.40 -12.62
C ARG A 182 11.78 -2.85 -13.57
N LEU A 183 10.69 -2.29 -13.02
CA LEU A 183 9.56 -1.80 -13.80
C LEU A 183 9.53 -0.27 -13.94
N ASP A 184 10.52 0.47 -13.42
CA ASP A 184 10.50 1.93 -13.29
C ASP A 184 9.17 2.42 -12.68
N LEU A 185 8.78 1.80 -11.54
CA LEU A 185 7.53 2.14 -10.89
C LEU A 185 7.54 3.59 -10.42
N ARG A 186 6.43 4.28 -10.68
CA ARG A 186 6.20 5.65 -10.20
C ARG A 186 5.09 5.73 -9.16
N TRP A 187 4.41 4.62 -8.93
CA TRP A 187 3.32 4.46 -7.97
C TRP A 187 3.32 3.07 -7.39
N SER A 188 3.04 2.94 -6.10
CA SER A 188 2.67 1.65 -5.52
C SER A 188 1.58 1.83 -4.49
N ARG A 189 0.57 0.97 -4.56
CA ARG A 189 -0.37 0.78 -3.47
C ARG A 189 0.26 -0.18 -2.46
N TRP A 190 0.47 0.33 -1.25
CA TRP A 190 0.91 -0.45 -0.11
C TRP A 190 -0.29 -0.81 0.73
N ASP A 191 -0.79 -2.02 0.55
CA ASP A 191 -2.00 -2.50 1.20
C ASP A 191 -1.71 -3.31 2.47
N TYR A 192 -2.75 -3.46 3.30
CA TYR A 192 -2.67 -4.18 4.55
C TYR A 192 -4.05 -4.68 4.97
N ASN A 193 -4.38 -5.94 4.63
CA ASN A 193 -5.70 -6.55 4.84
C ASN A 193 -5.73 -7.49 6.04
N ILE A 194 -4.74 -7.42 6.92
CA ILE A 194 -4.58 -8.27 8.09
C ILE A 194 -5.11 -7.58 9.34
N GLU A 195 -5.62 -8.37 10.29
CA GLU A 195 -5.89 -7.94 11.66
C GLU A 195 -4.67 -8.27 12.54
N PRO A 196 -3.82 -7.30 12.90
CA PRO A 196 -2.53 -7.57 13.52
C PRO A 196 -2.60 -7.92 15.01
N ILE A 197 -3.60 -7.43 15.72
CA ILE A 197 -3.69 -7.53 17.18
C ILE A 197 -3.55 -8.98 17.66
N PRO A 198 -4.28 -9.96 17.09
CA PRO A 198 -4.15 -11.35 17.54
C PRO A 198 -2.75 -11.94 17.37
N PHE A 199 -1.96 -11.46 16.40
CA PHE A 199 -0.58 -11.88 16.21
C PHE A 199 0.33 -11.29 17.30
N TRP A 200 0.19 -9.99 17.51
CA TRP A 200 1.00 -9.26 18.47
C TRP A 200 0.73 -9.72 19.91
N ASP A 201 -0.54 -9.94 20.28
CA ASP A 201 -0.92 -10.36 21.63
C ASP A 201 -0.39 -11.75 21.97
N VAL A 202 -0.35 -12.67 20.98
CA VAL A 202 0.21 -14.01 21.16
C VAL A 202 1.73 -13.98 21.22
N ALA A 203 2.35 -13.16 20.38
CA ALA A 203 3.81 -13.07 20.28
C ALA A 203 4.42 -12.35 21.50
N ASP A 204 3.82 -11.23 21.93
CA ASP A 204 4.29 -10.46 23.08
C ASP A 204 3.20 -9.51 23.62
N PRO A 205 2.50 -9.87 24.69
CA PRO A 205 1.46 -9.04 25.30
C PRO A 205 1.99 -7.73 25.92
N SER A 206 3.31 -7.54 26.00
CA SER A 206 3.91 -6.29 26.51
C SER A 206 3.82 -5.13 25.53
N GLY A 207 3.49 -5.39 24.26
CA GLY A 207 3.45 -4.41 23.19
C GLY A 207 4.80 -4.05 22.58
N LYS A 208 5.89 -4.70 22.99
CA LYS A 208 7.24 -4.45 22.47
C LYS A 208 7.34 -4.81 20.98
N ILE A 209 6.74 -5.93 20.56
CA ILE A 209 6.73 -6.36 19.16
C ILE A 209 5.92 -5.39 18.33
N GLN A 210 4.71 -5.00 18.79
CA GLN A 210 3.89 -4.01 18.11
C GLN A 210 4.64 -2.68 17.90
N TYR A 211 5.31 -2.19 18.94
CA TYR A 211 6.13 -0.99 18.85
C TYR A 211 7.29 -1.15 17.86
N GLY A 212 8.01 -2.27 17.95
CA GLY A 212 9.11 -2.61 17.03
C GLY A 212 8.65 -2.70 15.59
N TYR A 213 7.50 -3.36 15.37
CA TYR A 213 6.86 -3.49 14.08
C TYR A 213 6.57 -2.14 13.41
N MET A 214 5.90 -1.22 14.12
CA MET A 214 5.59 0.10 13.56
C MET A 214 6.84 0.90 13.21
N ASN A 215 7.87 0.83 14.04
CA ASN A 215 9.16 1.46 13.71
C ASN A 215 9.86 0.80 12.52
N GLY A 216 9.72 -0.51 12.39
CA GLY A 216 10.23 -1.26 11.25
C GLY A 216 9.54 -0.87 9.94
N LEU A 217 8.21 -0.83 9.94
CA LEU A 217 7.42 -0.34 8.80
C LEU A 217 7.84 1.08 8.38
N TYR A 218 7.95 1.97 9.37
CA TYR A 218 8.37 3.35 9.10
C TYR A 218 9.76 3.43 8.50
N ARG A 219 10.69 2.59 8.99
CA ARG A 219 12.04 2.52 8.41
C ARG A 219 12.00 2.02 6.96
N CYS A 220 11.24 0.97 6.65
CA CYS A 220 11.14 0.46 5.28
C CYS A 220 10.67 1.57 4.33
N LEU A 221 9.59 2.26 4.68
CA LEU A 221 9.06 3.36 3.88
C LEU A 221 10.03 4.54 3.78
N ASP A 222 10.68 4.94 4.89
CA ASP A 222 11.64 6.04 4.90
C ASP A 222 12.85 5.76 3.99
N VAL A 223 13.36 4.52 3.99
CA VAL A 223 14.47 4.11 3.13
C VAL A 223 14.04 4.12 1.67
N LEU A 224 12.93 3.46 1.33
CA LEU A 224 12.46 3.35 -0.04
C LEU A 224 12.11 4.72 -0.66
N MET A 225 11.42 5.59 0.08
CA MET A 225 11.08 6.93 -0.40
C MET A 225 12.32 7.82 -0.59
N LYS A 226 13.36 7.61 0.21
CA LYS A 226 14.63 8.32 0.06
C LYS A 226 15.39 7.85 -1.18
N GLU A 227 15.42 6.55 -1.43
CA GLU A 227 16.10 5.96 -2.60
C GLU A 227 15.33 6.24 -3.91
N HIS A 228 14.00 6.39 -3.82
CA HIS A 228 13.11 6.58 -4.96
C HIS A 228 12.28 7.89 -4.83
N PRO A 229 12.87 9.07 -4.95
CA PRO A 229 12.17 10.35 -4.74
C PRO A 229 11.06 10.65 -5.76
N ASN A 230 11.00 9.89 -6.85
CA ASN A 230 9.97 9.97 -7.89
C ASN A 230 9.00 8.78 -7.86
N TRP A 231 8.94 8.05 -6.76
CA TRP A 231 8.00 6.96 -6.53
C TRP A 231 6.96 7.40 -5.50
N MET A 232 5.69 7.34 -5.86
CA MET A 232 4.57 7.64 -4.98
C MET A 232 4.11 6.40 -4.23
N VAL A 233 3.88 6.55 -2.94
CA VAL A 233 3.24 5.54 -2.08
C VAL A 233 1.79 5.94 -1.83
N GLU A 234 0.88 5.07 -2.23
CA GLU A 234 -0.51 5.10 -1.82
C GLU A 234 -0.70 4.12 -0.66
N GLN A 235 -1.01 4.64 0.51
CA GLN A 235 -1.34 3.80 1.67
C GLN A 235 -2.76 3.28 1.58
N CYS A 236 -2.89 1.96 1.72
CA CYS A 236 -4.14 1.26 1.90
C CYS A 236 -4.03 0.32 3.11
N ALA A 237 -5.13 0.11 3.79
CA ALA A 237 -5.24 -0.89 4.85
C ALA A 237 -6.69 -1.36 4.92
N SER A 238 -7.15 -2.11 3.92
CA SER A 238 -8.59 -2.32 3.63
C SER A 238 -9.31 -0.95 3.65
N GLY A 239 -8.83 -0.01 2.86
CA GLY A 239 -9.17 1.39 2.98
C GLY A 239 -8.33 2.14 4.01
N GLY A 240 -8.93 3.04 4.77
CA GLY A 240 -8.24 4.02 5.61
C GLY A 240 -7.95 3.61 7.05
N ARG A 241 -7.76 2.34 7.36
CA ARG A 241 -7.55 1.89 8.77
C ARG A 241 -6.25 2.37 9.40
N ARG A 242 -5.24 2.73 8.60
CA ARG A 242 -3.93 3.25 9.07
C ARG A 242 -3.73 4.74 8.77
N ILE A 243 -4.78 5.55 8.95
CA ILE A 243 -4.67 7.00 8.76
C ILE A 243 -4.27 7.65 10.08
N ASP A 244 -2.98 7.86 10.27
CA ASP A 244 -2.37 8.57 11.40
C ASP A 244 -1.20 9.42 10.90
N LEU A 245 -0.67 10.32 11.75
CA LEU A 245 0.40 11.24 11.35
C LEU A 245 1.72 10.53 11.03
N GLY A 246 1.98 9.36 11.61
CA GLY A 246 3.16 8.57 11.31
C GLY A 246 3.10 7.96 9.90
N THR A 247 1.93 7.45 9.52
CA THR A 247 1.68 6.87 8.20
C THR A 247 1.55 7.94 7.12
N ILE A 248 0.80 9.03 7.39
CA ILE A 248 0.65 10.16 6.45
C ILE A 248 2.00 10.79 6.09
N ARG A 249 2.95 10.81 7.01
CA ARG A 249 4.32 11.29 6.72
C ARG A 249 5.03 10.45 5.66
N ARG A 250 4.57 9.22 5.43
CA ARG A 250 5.17 8.22 4.54
C ARG A 250 4.23 7.77 3.43
N ALA A 251 3.21 8.58 3.16
CA ALA A 251 2.25 8.32 2.10
C ALA A 251 1.99 9.61 1.30
N HIS A 252 2.07 9.51 -0.01
CA HIS A 252 1.74 10.63 -0.90
C HIS A 252 0.24 10.76 -1.10
N THR A 253 -0.46 9.63 -1.02
CA THR A 253 -1.91 9.52 -1.14
C THR A 253 -2.42 8.37 -0.28
N ILE A 254 -3.73 8.31 -0.06
CA ILE A 254 -4.35 7.32 0.80
C ILE A 254 -5.61 6.81 0.10
N TRP A 255 -5.71 5.49 0.01
CA TRP A 255 -6.95 4.81 -0.35
C TRP A 255 -7.88 4.80 0.86
N PHE A 256 -9.05 5.39 0.71
CA PHE A 256 -9.91 5.63 1.88
C PHE A 256 -10.90 4.51 2.17
N PHE A 257 -11.45 3.86 1.14
CA PHE A 257 -12.49 2.85 1.28
C PHE A 257 -12.73 2.12 -0.04
N ASP A 258 -13.19 0.87 0.06
CA ASP A 258 -13.42 -0.01 -1.09
C ASP A 258 -14.81 0.12 -1.72
N HIS A 259 -15.71 0.90 -1.11
CA HIS A 259 -17.04 1.14 -1.67
C HIS A 259 -16.98 2.21 -2.78
N THR A 260 -16.78 1.74 -4.01
CA THR A 260 -16.68 2.61 -5.19
C THR A 260 -18.05 2.98 -5.80
N GLU A 261 -19.15 2.40 -5.31
CA GLU A 261 -20.50 2.76 -5.72
C GLU A 261 -20.83 4.21 -5.38
N LEU A 262 -21.37 4.95 -6.36
CA LEU A 262 -21.61 6.39 -6.28
C LEU A 262 -22.29 6.88 -4.98
N PRO A 263 -23.39 6.31 -4.47
CA PRO A 263 -23.99 6.82 -3.24
C PRO A 263 -23.10 6.70 -2.02
N SER A 264 -22.37 5.59 -1.91
CA SER A 264 -21.44 5.33 -0.81
C SER A 264 -20.21 6.24 -0.92
N CYS A 265 -19.66 6.35 -2.11
CA CYS A 265 -18.52 7.23 -2.39
C CYS A 265 -18.82 8.68 -2.02
N CYS A 266 -19.97 9.24 -2.45
CA CYS A 266 -20.39 10.60 -2.12
C CYS A 266 -20.55 10.80 -0.60
N ARG A 267 -21.17 9.85 0.11
CA ARG A 267 -21.34 9.92 1.56
C ARG A 267 -20.00 9.93 2.30
N HIS A 268 -19.07 9.09 1.88
CA HIS A 268 -17.75 9.02 2.47
C HIS A 268 -16.93 10.29 2.21
N MET A 269 -17.00 10.83 1.00
CA MET A 269 -16.35 12.11 0.67
C MET A 269 -16.90 13.25 1.50
N GLN A 270 -18.22 13.36 1.64
CA GLN A 270 -18.87 14.38 2.46
C GLN A 270 -18.50 14.24 3.93
N ALA A 271 -18.53 13.03 4.48
CA ALA A 271 -18.17 12.78 5.86
C ALA A 271 -16.71 13.18 6.19
N ARG A 272 -15.81 13.10 5.21
CA ARG A 272 -14.39 13.44 5.37
C ARG A 272 -14.10 14.91 5.08
N ALA A 273 -14.85 15.55 4.19
CA ALA A 273 -14.73 16.98 3.96
C ALA A 273 -15.11 17.80 5.19
N ASN A 274 -15.94 17.24 6.07
CA ASN A 274 -16.47 17.88 7.28
C ASN A 274 -15.69 17.53 8.57
N ARG A 275 -14.54 16.80 8.47
CA ARG A 275 -13.71 16.43 9.64
C ARG A 275 -12.35 17.08 9.66
#